data_ff548ba03cb7c6c562dc559ba19f2ec6
#
_entry.id   ff548ba03cb7c6c562dc559ba19f2ec6
#
_cell.length_a   1.000
_cell.length_b   1.000
_cell.length_c   1.000
_cell.angle_alpha   90.00
_cell.angle_beta   90.00
_cell.angle_gamma   90.00
#
_symmetry.space_group_name_H-M   'P 1'
#
loop_
_entity.id
_entity.type
_entity.pdbx_description
1 polymer ?
#
loop_
_entity_poly.entity_id
_entity_poly.type
_entity_poly.pdbx_seq_one_letter_code
_entity_poly.pdbx_strand_id
1 'polypeptide(L)'
;MANIKSAKKRILVNRSKAFRNQMQKSQLKTTVKKFNAAVESGDKALATELYRLAVKKVDQAVAHGILHKNNAAHKKSEFALKLNKMA
;
A
#
# COMPACT_ATOMS: atom_id res chain seq x y z
N MET A 1 4.05 24.31 -32.61
CA MET A 1 5.40 23.91 -32.08
C MET A 1 5.45 23.91 -30.58
N ALA A 2 4.81 24.87 -29.90
CA ALA A 2 4.71 24.85 -28.42
C ALA A 2 4.00 23.59 -27.88
N ASN A 3 3.07 23.02 -28.64
CA ASN A 3 2.32 21.83 -28.26
C ASN A 3 3.16 20.57 -28.14
N ILE A 4 4.24 20.45 -28.91
CA ILE A 4 5.12 19.26 -28.87
C ILE A 4 5.90 19.23 -27.56
N LYS A 5 6.43 20.38 -27.13
CA LYS A 5 7.16 20.48 -25.86
C LYS A 5 6.25 20.20 -24.66
N SER A 6 5.02 20.72 -24.69
CA SER A 6 4.02 20.45 -23.63
C SER A 6 3.65 18.98 -23.57
N ALA A 7 3.46 18.32 -24.72
CA ALA A 7 3.15 16.89 -24.78
C ALA A 7 4.27 16.04 -24.20
N LYS A 8 5.53 16.33 -24.53
CA LYS A 8 6.69 15.63 -23.98
C LYS A 8 6.78 15.78 -22.46
N LYS A 9 6.54 16.98 -21.96
CA LYS A 9 6.54 17.24 -20.52
C LYS A 9 5.45 16.45 -19.79
N ARG A 10 4.24 16.37 -20.37
CA ARG A 10 3.14 15.58 -19.82
C ARG A 10 3.47 14.09 -19.77
N ILE A 11 4.08 13.56 -20.81
CA ILE A 11 4.48 12.15 -20.87
C ILE A 11 5.48 11.83 -19.75
N LEU A 12 6.47 12.68 -19.54
CA LEU A 12 7.47 12.53 -18.47
C LEU A 12 6.83 12.57 -17.09
N VAL A 13 5.90 13.50 -16.84
CA VAL A 13 5.19 13.61 -15.56
C VAL A 13 4.33 12.37 -15.31
N ASN A 14 3.62 11.90 -16.33
CA ASN A 14 2.77 10.71 -16.22
C ASN A 14 3.60 9.45 -15.93
N ARG A 15 4.77 9.30 -16.54
CA ARG A 15 5.68 8.18 -16.25
C ARG A 15 6.18 8.23 -14.81
N SER A 16 6.53 9.41 -14.31
CA SER A 16 6.96 9.57 -12.92
C SER A 16 5.86 9.17 -11.93
N LYS A 17 4.62 9.59 -12.19
CA LYS A 17 3.47 9.21 -11.35
C LYS A 17 3.22 7.71 -11.40
N ALA A 18 3.25 7.10 -12.58
CA ALA A 18 3.05 5.66 -12.74
C ALA A 18 4.12 4.87 -11.99
N PHE A 19 5.37 5.31 -12.06
CA PHE A 19 6.49 4.69 -11.36
C PHE A 19 6.30 4.76 -9.85
N ARG A 20 5.94 5.92 -9.31
CA ARG A 20 5.67 6.10 -7.87
C ARG A 20 4.53 5.20 -7.41
N ASN A 21 3.44 5.14 -8.18
CA ASN A 21 2.30 4.30 -7.87
C ASN A 21 2.68 2.83 -7.85
N GLN A 22 3.48 2.39 -8.81
CA GLN A 22 3.95 1.01 -8.88
C GLN A 22 4.84 0.67 -7.69
N MET A 23 5.74 1.56 -7.29
CA MET A 23 6.58 1.37 -6.12
C MET A 23 5.75 1.24 -4.84
N GLN A 24 4.75 2.11 -4.67
CA GLN A 24 3.88 2.07 -3.50
C GLN A 24 3.04 0.79 -3.45
N LYS A 25 2.52 0.35 -4.59
CA LYS A 25 1.81 -0.94 -4.68
C LYS A 25 2.71 -2.11 -4.30
N SER A 26 3.96 -2.10 -4.78
CA SER A 26 4.94 -3.15 -4.45
C SER A 26 5.26 -3.15 -2.97
N GLN A 27 5.48 -1.98 -2.37
CA GLN A 27 5.75 -1.86 -0.94
C GLN A 27 4.57 -2.35 -0.10
N LEU A 28 3.35 -2.01 -0.50
CA LEU A 28 2.14 -2.48 0.17
C LEU A 28 2.02 -3.99 0.12
N LYS A 29 2.20 -4.59 -1.06
CA LYS A 29 2.17 -6.04 -1.24
C LYS A 29 3.23 -6.74 -0.37
N THR A 30 4.44 -6.21 -0.35
CA THR A 30 5.53 -6.75 0.46
C THR A 30 5.19 -6.69 1.95
N THR A 31 4.64 -5.57 2.41
CA THR A 31 4.23 -5.39 3.81
C THR A 31 3.12 -6.39 4.18
N VAL A 32 2.13 -6.56 3.30
CA VAL A 32 1.03 -7.51 3.51
C VAL A 32 1.56 -8.95 3.59
N LYS A 33 2.49 -9.33 2.72
CA LYS A 33 3.13 -10.65 2.74
C LYS A 33 3.86 -10.89 4.06
N LYS A 34 4.62 -9.91 4.53
CA LYS A 34 5.34 -10.00 5.81
C LYS A 34 4.37 -10.14 6.97
N PHE A 35 3.29 -9.36 6.96
CA PHE A 35 2.24 -9.45 7.98
C PHE A 35 1.61 -10.84 8.00
N ASN A 36 1.22 -11.37 6.85
CA ASN A 36 0.64 -12.69 6.76
C ASN A 36 1.61 -13.78 7.24
N ALA A 37 2.88 -13.68 6.89
CA ALA A 37 3.92 -14.61 7.36
C ALA A 37 4.07 -14.56 8.88
N ALA A 38 4.04 -13.36 9.47
CA ALA A 38 4.10 -13.20 10.92
C ALA A 38 2.88 -13.82 11.62
N VAL A 39 1.69 -13.65 11.03
CA VAL A 39 0.45 -14.26 11.54
C VAL A 39 0.57 -15.79 11.50
N GLU A 40 1.04 -16.35 10.40
CA GLU A 40 1.21 -17.80 10.24
C GLU A 40 2.26 -18.36 11.20
N SER A 41 3.33 -17.62 11.44
CA SER A 41 4.38 -18.04 12.36
C SER A 41 3.99 -17.94 13.85
N GLY A 42 2.89 -17.24 14.14
CA GLY A 42 2.42 -17.06 15.50
C GLY A 42 3.15 -15.97 16.29
N ASP A 43 3.97 -15.15 15.64
CA ASP A 43 4.71 -14.07 16.29
C ASP A 43 3.82 -12.83 16.40
N LYS A 44 3.10 -12.73 17.51
CA LYS A 44 2.14 -11.64 17.72
C LYS A 44 2.83 -10.26 17.80
N ALA A 45 4.01 -10.19 18.41
CA ALA A 45 4.75 -8.93 18.53
C ALA A 45 5.12 -8.40 17.15
N LEU A 46 5.68 -9.27 16.30
CA LEU A 46 6.05 -8.91 14.93
C LEU A 46 4.81 -8.60 14.10
N ALA A 47 3.74 -9.39 14.23
CA ALA A 47 2.49 -9.17 13.54
C ALA A 47 1.86 -7.81 13.90
N THR A 48 1.95 -7.40 15.17
CA THR A 48 1.45 -6.08 15.62
C THR A 48 2.23 -4.94 14.97
N GLU A 49 3.55 -5.04 14.92
CA GLU A 49 4.38 -4.04 14.26
C GLU A 49 4.08 -3.96 12.76
N LEU A 50 3.98 -5.10 12.11
CA LEU A 50 3.65 -5.17 10.68
C LEU A 50 2.22 -4.70 10.40
N TYR A 51 1.29 -4.94 11.32
CA TYR A 51 -0.08 -4.42 11.23
C TYR A 51 -0.05 -2.88 11.18
N ARG A 52 0.66 -2.24 12.08
CA ARG A 52 0.79 -0.78 12.11
C ARG A 52 1.38 -0.26 10.81
N LEU A 53 2.43 -0.92 10.32
CA LEU A 53 3.07 -0.54 9.06
C LEU A 53 2.12 -0.74 7.87
N ALA A 54 1.38 -1.85 7.84
CA ALA A 54 0.42 -2.13 6.78
C ALA A 54 -0.70 -1.08 6.75
N VAL A 55 -1.24 -0.70 7.89
CA VAL A 55 -2.26 0.36 8.00
C VAL A 55 -1.71 1.68 7.47
N LYS A 56 -0.50 2.04 7.87
CA LYS A 56 0.17 3.26 7.39
C LYS A 56 0.32 3.25 5.86
N LYS A 57 0.77 2.11 5.29
CA LYS A 57 0.93 1.98 3.84
C LYS A 57 -0.40 2.04 3.10
N VAL A 58 -1.45 1.45 3.66
CA VAL A 58 -2.80 1.53 3.10
C VAL A 58 -3.31 2.98 3.10
N ASP A 59 -3.13 3.70 4.20
CA ASP A 59 -3.52 5.12 4.29
C ASP A 59 -2.75 5.99 3.30
N GLN A 60 -1.46 5.76 3.14
CA GLN A 60 -0.64 6.46 2.14
C GLN A 60 -1.14 6.18 0.72
N ALA A 61 -1.51 4.93 0.43
CA ALA A 61 -2.04 4.56 -0.87
C ALA A 61 -3.35 5.28 -1.18
N VAL A 62 -4.22 5.46 -0.19
CA VAL A 62 -5.46 6.24 -0.34
C VAL A 62 -5.11 7.70 -0.63
N ALA A 63 -4.19 8.29 0.12
CA ALA A 63 -3.77 9.68 -0.05
C ALA A 63 -3.21 9.95 -1.45
N HIS A 64 -2.53 8.96 -2.04
CA HIS A 64 -1.97 9.06 -3.39
C HIS A 64 -2.91 8.60 -4.50
N GLY A 65 -4.15 8.25 -4.18
CA GLY A 65 -5.15 7.83 -5.16
C GLY A 65 -4.94 6.43 -5.74
N ILE A 66 -4.09 5.61 -5.11
CA ILE A 66 -3.82 4.24 -5.56
C ILE A 66 -4.94 3.28 -5.14
N LEU A 67 -5.48 3.49 -3.94
CA LEU A 67 -6.60 2.72 -3.40
C LEU A 67 -7.78 3.62 -3.11
N HIS A 68 -8.99 3.11 -3.36
CA HIS A 68 -10.21 3.76 -2.92
C HIS A 68 -10.38 3.58 -1.41
N LYS A 69 -10.96 4.58 -0.74
CA LYS A 69 -11.15 4.54 0.73
C LYS A 69 -11.92 3.32 1.22
N ASN A 70 -12.87 2.82 0.43
CA ASN A 70 -13.65 1.63 0.78
C ASN A 70 -12.80 0.37 0.76
N ASN A 71 -11.93 0.22 -0.24
CA ASN A 71 -10.98 -0.89 -0.30
C ASN A 71 -9.98 -0.83 0.85
N ALA A 72 -9.54 0.38 1.19
CA ALA A 72 -8.62 0.59 2.31
C ALA A 72 -9.25 0.18 3.63
N ALA A 73 -10.50 0.58 3.87
CA ALA A 73 -11.25 0.20 5.08
C ALA A 73 -11.40 -1.32 5.18
N HIS A 74 -11.70 -1.98 4.06
CA HIS A 74 -11.83 -3.44 4.01
C HIS A 74 -10.50 -4.13 4.34
N LYS A 75 -9.41 -3.67 3.77
CA LYS A 75 -8.06 -4.21 4.06
C LYS A 75 -7.68 -4.03 5.53
N LYS A 76 -7.94 -2.86 6.10
CA LYS A 76 -7.68 -2.59 7.52
C LYS A 76 -8.47 -3.53 8.42
N SER A 77 -9.74 -3.76 8.09
CA SER A 77 -10.61 -4.70 8.79
C SER A 77 -10.05 -6.12 8.75
N GLU A 78 -9.63 -6.59 7.58
CA GLU A 78 -9.02 -7.91 7.40
C GLU A 78 -7.76 -8.07 8.26
N PHE A 79 -6.90 -7.05 8.26
CA PHE A 79 -5.67 -7.07 9.06
C PHE A 79 -5.99 -7.14 10.55
N ALA A 80 -6.95 -6.36 11.01
CA ALA A 80 -7.37 -6.36 12.41
C ALA A 80 -7.95 -7.71 12.84
N LEU A 81 -8.78 -8.32 11.99
CA LEU A 81 -9.35 -9.63 12.25
C LEU A 81 -8.27 -10.71 12.36
N LYS A 82 -7.31 -10.71 11.44
CA LYS A 82 -6.19 -11.66 11.47
C LYS A 82 -5.36 -11.50 12.73
N LEU A 83 -5.08 -10.26 13.13
CA LEU A 83 -4.32 -9.98 14.36
C LEU A 83 -5.08 -10.43 15.60
N ASN A 84 -6.38 -10.19 15.66
CA ASN A 84 -7.22 -10.58 16.80
C ASN A 84 -7.38 -12.08 16.93
N LYS A 85 -7.28 -12.83 15.84
CA LYS A 85 -7.31 -14.29 15.87
C LYS A 85 -6.03 -14.90 16.44
N MET A 86 -4.97 -14.15 16.51
CA MET A 86 -3.73 -14.56 17.15
C MET A 86 -3.90 -14.40 18.66
N ALA A 87 -4.10 -15.47 19.32
CA ALA A 87 -4.31 -15.45 20.78
C ALA A 87 -2.97 -15.48 21.53
#